data_8aeabeafd61ceccc230e3f542f666689
#
_entry.id   8aeabeafd61ceccc230e3f542f666689
#
_cell.length_a   1.000
_cell.length_b   1.000
_cell.length_c   1.000
_cell.angle_alpha   90.00
_cell.angle_beta   90.00
_cell.angle_gamma   90.00
#
_symmetry.space_group_name_H-M   'P 1'
#
loop_
_entity.id
_entity.type
_entity.pdbx_description
1 polymer ?
#
loop_
_entity_poly.entity_id
_entity_poly.type
_entity_poly.pdbx_seq_one_letter_code
_entity_poly.pdbx_strand_id
1 'polypeptide(L)'
;RAIDQLPEPPSIDAERGKLIHAVLEDLFELPAQSRTFESALEILPKKWSAQLEGTPELAALVLDEKEWFDRAQSLLTNYFSLEKPSTFESTYRELHLERDISDEIYLHGYVDRLDIALTGEVRIVDYKTGKSPKPGWEEKALFQLRVYALLYWRNEGVLPRLLQLIYLGDSRIVKSEPNEAQLKSTEKILKNIGDEILTALETGDFPTKKSRLCDWCFFKAICPAHN
;
A
#
# COMPACT_ATOMS: atom_id res chain seq x y z
N ARG A 1 15.03 -5.85 -11.20
CA ARG A 1 13.92 -6.35 -10.37
C ARG A 1 12.61 -6.36 -11.17
N ALA A 2 12.00 -5.22 -11.43
CA ALA A 2 10.69 -5.18 -12.08
C ALA A 2 10.75 -5.67 -13.56
N ILE A 3 11.76 -5.26 -14.32
CA ILE A 3 11.93 -5.62 -15.73
C ILE A 3 12.47 -7.03 -15.85
N ASP A 4 13.60 -7.34 -15.17
CA ASP A 4 14.27 -8.64 -15.26
C ASP A 4 13.64 -9.72 -14.37
N GLN A 5 12.58 -9.39 -13.64
CA GLN A 5 11.87 -10.29 -12.71
C GLN A 5 12.79 -11.04 -11.74
N LEU A 6 13.86 -10.37 -11.29
CA LEU A 6 14.81 -10.96 -10.36
C LEU A 6 14.12 -11.29 -9.01
N PRO A 7 14.28 -12.53 -8.51
CA PRO A 7 13.67 -12.93 -7.25
C PRO A 7 14.27 -12.16 -6.08
N GLU A 8 13.43 -11.73 -5.18
CA GLU A 8 13.81 -11.08 -3.92
C GLU A 8 13.33 -11.96 -2.76
N PRO A 9 14.17 -12.22 -1.76
CA PRO A 9 13.75 -13.02 -0.62
C PRO A 9 12.63 -12.31 0.12
N PRO A 10 11.66 -13.06 0.67
CA PRO A 10 10.57 -12.48 1.45
C PRO A 10 11.12 -11.75 2.68
N SER A 11 10.53 -10.61 2.98
CA SER A 11 10.87 -9.81 4.17
C SER A 11 9.83 -10.04 5.25
N ILE A 12 10.27 -10.34 6.46
CA ILE A 12 9.38 -10.57 7.62
C ILE A 12 8.42 -9.40 7.87
N ASP A 13 8.89 -8.15 7.67
CA ASP A 13 8.06 -6.96 7.85
C ASP A 13 7.06 -6.79 6.72
N ALA A 14 7.44 -7.11 5.47
CA ALA A 14 6.53 -7.07 4.33
C ALA A 14 5.42 -8.15 4.46
N GLU A 15 5.78 -9.36 4.90
CA GLU A 15 4.81 -10.44 5.10
C GLU A 15 3.84 -10.13 6.25
N ARG A 16 4.33 -9.49 7.33
CA ARG A 16 3.45 -8.98 8.39
C ARG A 16 2.53 -7.88 7.88
N GLY A 17 3.02 -7.02 6.99
CA GLY A 17 2.20 -6.03 6.30
C GLY A 17 1.04 -6.67 5.56
N LYS A 18 1.32 -7.66 4.70
CA LYS A 18 0.28 -8.41 3.97
C LYS A 18 -0.73 -9.06 4.90
N LEU A 19 -0.26 -9.67 5.99
CA LEU A 19 -1.14 -10.30 6.99
C LEU A 19 -2.11 -9.28 7.60
N ILE A 20 -1.63 -8.10 8.00
CA ILE A 20 -2.48 -7.06 8.61
C ILE A 20 -3.48 -6.51 7.60
N HIS A 21 -3.09 -6.27 6.33
CA HIS A 21 -4.02 -5.84 5.29
C HIS A 21 -5.13 -6.89 5.09
N ALA A 22 -4.78 -8.16 4.98
CA ALA A 22 -5.76 -9.25 4.84
C ALA A 22 -6.72 -9.36 6.05
N VAL A 23 -6.22 -9.13 7.28
CA VAL A 23 -7.08 -9.09 8.47
C VAL A 23 -8.04 -7.92 8.44
N LEU A 24 -7.58 -6.73 8.05
CA LEU A 24 -8.43 -5.54 7.96
C LEU A 24 -9.45 -5.66 6.83
N GLU A 25 -9.09 -6.25 5.70
CA GLU A 25 -10.01 -6.57 4.60
C GLU A 25 -11.18 -7.43 5.11
N ASP A 26 -10.89 -8.60 5.72
CA ASP A 26 -11.93 -9.49 6.25
C ASP A 26 -12.72 -8.87 7.40
N LEU A 27 -12.10 -8.02 8.22
CA LEU A 27 -12.80 -7.31 9.27
C LEU A 27 -13.93 -6.45 8.69
N PHE A 28 -13.69 -5.79 7.55
CA PHE A 28 -14.71 -4.98 6.88
C PHE A 28 -15.75 -5.79 6.12
N GLU A 29 -15.54 -7.11 5.91
CA GLU A 29 -16.60 -8.01 5.42
C GLU A 29 -17.66 -8.30 6.50
N LEU A 30 -17.31 -8.14 7.77
CA LEU A 30 -18.26 -8.34 8.87
C LEU A 30 -19.28 -7.19 8.92
N PRO A 31 -20.49 -7.46 9.43
CA PRO A 31 -21.44 -6.40 9.80
C PRO A 31 -20.79 -5.38 10.74
N ALA A 32 -21.13 -4.10 10.61
CA ALA A 32 -20.47 -3.01 11.35
C ALA A 32 -20.33 -3.27 12.86
N GLN A 33 -21.40 -3.74 13.50
CA GLN A 33 -21.42 -4.04 14.95
C GLN A 33 -20.46 -5.18 15.36
N SER A 34 -20.04 -6.01 14.40
CA SER A 34 -19.11 -7.14 14.64
C SER A 34 -17.66 -6.78 14.32
N ARG A 35 -17.36 -5.55 13.88
CA ARG A 35 -16.01 -5.09 13.59
C ARG A 35 -15.31 -4.65 14.87
N THR A 36 -15.01 -5.63 15.72
CA THR A 36 -14.35 -5.43 17.02
C THR A 36 -12.89 -5.87 16.99
N PHE A 37 -12.13 -5.46 18.00
CA PHE A 37 -10.76 -5.92 18.19
C PHE A 37 -10.68 -7.45 18.34
N GLU A 38 -11.62 -8.00 19.10
CA GLU A 38 -11.72 -9.46 19.32
C GLU A 38 -11.94 -10.19 18.00
N SER A 39 -12.82 -9.68 17.13
CA SER A 39 -13.05 -10.26 15.81
C SER A 39 -11.78 -10.20 14.93
N ALA A 40 -11.02 -9.12 14.99
CA ALA A 40 -9.75 -9.02 14.28
C ALA A 40 -8.72 -10.04 14.79
N LEU A 41 -8.69 -10.31 16.11
CA LEU A 41 -7.84 -11.34 16.71
C LEU A 41 -8.27 -12.75 16.32
N GLU A 42 -9.56 -13.00 16.07
CA GLU A 42 -10.05 -14.29 15.57
C GLU A 42 -9.73 -14.52 14.08
N ILE A 43 -9.67 -13.45 13.29
CA ILE A 43 -9.31 -13.49 11.86
C ILE A 43 -7.81 -13.72 11.70
N LEU A 44 -6.98 -13.11 12.54
CA LEU A 44 -5.52 -13.08 12.42
C LEU A 44 -4.88 -14.46 12.23
N PRO A 45 -5.12 -15.49 13.08
CA PRO A 45 -4.52 -16.82 12.89
C PRO A 45 -5.02 -17.52 11.62
N LYS A 46 -6.25 -17.27 11.18
CA LYS A 46 -6.81 -17.87 9.97
C LYS A 46 -6.09 -17.32 8.73
N LYS A 47 -5.87 -15.98 8.68
CA LYS A 47 -5.12 -15.35 7.60
C LYS A 47 -3.65 -15.79 7.60
N TRP A 48 -3.03 -15.96 8.76
CA TRP A 48 -1.67 -16.48 8.86
C TRP A 48 -1.57 -17.91 8.32
N SER A 49 -2.49 -18.81 8.68
CA SER A 49 -2.54 -20.16 8.13
C SER A 49 -2.67 -20.17 6.61
N ALA A 50 -3.57 -19.34 6.05
CA ALA A 50 -3.75 -19.23 4.60
C ALA A 50 -2.50 -18.67 3.91
N GLN A 51 -1.80 -17.72 4.53
CA GLN A 51 -0.55 -17.17 4.00
C GLN A 51 0.57 -18.23 3.99
N LEU A 52 0.66 -19.07 5.01
CA LEU A 52 1.59 -20.20 5.08
C LEU A 52 1.28 -21.29 4.04
N GLU A 53 0.00 -21.58 3.78
CA GLU A 53 -0.40 -22.51 2.72
C GLU A 53 0.05 -22.01 1.33
N GLY A 54 -0.07 -20.72 1.07
CA GLY A 54 0.37 -20.09 -0.18
C GLY A 54 1.89 -19.93 -0.32
N THR A 55 2.60 -19.84 0.79
CA THR A 55 4.06 -19.58 0.83
C THR A 55 4.67 -20.33 2.04
N PRO A 56 4.86 -21.64 1.95
CA PRO A 56 5.31 -22.47 3.10
C PRO A 56 6.68 -22.08 3.65
N GLU A 57 7.56 -21.51 2.84
CA GLU A 57 8.88 -21.01 3.25
C GLU A 57 8.83 -19.90 4.30
N LEU A 58 7.70 -19.23 4.48
CA LEU A 58 7.51 -18.22 5.52
C LEU A 58 7.64 -18.81 6.93
N ALA A 59 7.31 -20.09 7.11
CA ALA A 59 7.48 -20.76 8.40
C ALA A 59 8.95 -20.76 8.86
N ALA A 60 9.91 -20.81 7.92
CA ALA A 60 11.33 -20.76 8.23
C ALA A 60 11.82 -19.34 8.58
N LEU A 61 11.10 -18.29 8.18
CA LEU A 61 11.42 -16.91 8.51
C LEU A 61 10.90 -16.50 9.90
N VAL A 62 9.78 -17.07 10.32
CA VAL A 62 9.14 -16.77 11.61
C VAL A 62 9.70 -17.72 12.67
N LEU A 63 10.87 -17.37 13.22
CA LEU A 63 11.56 -18.18 14.23
C LEU A 63 10.84 -18.21 15.59
N ASP A 64 10.11 -17.15 15.92
CA ASP A 64 9.29 -17.02 17.14
C ASP A 64 7.87 -16.62 16.74
N GLU A 65 6.98 -17.61 16.70
CA GLU A 65 5.58 -17.39 16.31
C GLU A 65 4.84 -16.55 17.36
N LYS A 66 5.21 -16.66 18.64
CA LYS A 66 4.62 -15.83 19.68
C LYS A 66 4.97 -14.36 19.46
N GLU A 67 6.24 -14.02 19.24
CA GLU A 67 6.67 -12.64 18.94
C GLU A 67 6.00 -12.14 17.65
N TRP A 68 5.85 -12.99 16.66
CA TRP A 68 5.16 -12.68 15.41
C TRP A 68 3.73 -12.20 15.65
N PHE A 69 2.94 -12.96 16.41
CA PHE A 69 1.56 -12.62 16.75
C PHE A 69 1.48 -11.43 17.70
N ASP A 70 2.36 -11.31 18.68
CA ASP A 70 2.40 -10.15 19.59
C ASP A 70 2.61 -8.85 18.81
N ARG A 71 3.49 -8.83 17.80
CA ARG A 71 3.70 -7.68 16.91
C ARG A 71 2.50 -7.40 16.02
N ALA A 72 1.89 -8.42 15.44
CA ALA A 72 0.69 -8.28 14.62
C ALA A 72 -0.47 -7.71 15.45
N GLN A 73 -0.69 -8.24 16.66
CA GLN A 73 -1.69 -7.76 17.59
C GLN A 73 -1.46 -6.30 17.99
N SER A 74 -0.20 -5.89 18.20
CA SER A 74 0.13 -4.48 18.50
C SER A 74 -0.29 -3.55 17.37
N LEU A 75 -0.10 -3.94 16.11
CA LEU A 75 -0.54 -3.16 14.94
C LEU A 75 -2.07 -3.05 14.89
N LEU A 76 -2.79 -4.13 15.18
CA LEU A 76 -4.25 -4.09 15.28
C LEU A 76 -4.73 -3.23 16.44
N THR A 77 -4.08 -3.29 17.61
CA THR A 77 -4.36 -2.39 18.74
C THR A 77 -4.22 -0.93 18.32
N ASN A 78 -3.15 -0.60 17.60
CA ASN A 78 -2.92 0.74 17.09
C ASN A 78 -4.02 1.16 16.09
N TYR A 79 -4.45 0.26 15.21
CA TYR A 79 -5.56 0.51 14.30
C TYR A 79 -6.84 0.91 15.04
N PHE A 80 -7.26 0.12 16.03
CA PHE A 80 -8.47 0.40 16.82
C PHE A 80 -8.35 1.64 17.71
N SER A 81 -7.15 2.13 17.97
CA SER A 81 -6.93 3.44 18.61
C SER A 81 -7.17 4.62 17.66
N LEU A 82 -7.03 4.41 16.35
CA LEU A 82 -7.13 5.45 15.33
C LEU A 82 -8.52 5.52 14.67
N GLU A 83 -9.18 4.38 14.51
CA GLU A 83 -10.50 4.29 13.88
C GLU A 83 -11.45 3.39 14.67
N LYS A 84 -12.75 3.64 14.51
CA LYS A 84 -13.84 2.82 15.04
C LYS A 84 -14.58 2.20 13.87
N PRO A 85 -14.15 1.03 13.34
CA PRO A 85 -14.70 0.45 12.12
C PRO A 85 -16.18 0.06 12.23
N SER A 86 -16.71 -0.04 13.45
CA SER A 86 -18.14 -0.26 13.71
C SER A 86 -19.03 0.96 13.45
N THR A 87 -18.47 2.14 13.18
CA THR A 87 -19.23 3.40 13.07
C THR A 87 -19.41 3.88 11.64
N PHE A 88 -18.82 3.19 10.66
CA PHE A 88 -18.93 3.54 9.24
C PHE A 88 -18.88 2.31 8.35
N GLU A 89 -19.30 2.46 7.10
CA GLU A 89 -19.19 1.42 6.08
C GLU A 89 -18.05 1.71 5.12
N SER A 90 -17.28 0.66 4.77
CA SER A 90 -16.38 0.69 3.64
C SER A 90 -17.15 0.32 2.38
N THR A 91 -17.02 1.12 1.33
CA THR A 91 -17.69 0.82 0.05
C THR A 91 -16.93 -0.26 -0.71
N TYR A 92 -15.60 -0.12 -0.77
CA TYR A 92 -14.72 -1.07 -1.44
C TYR A 92 -13.50 -1.39 -0.59
N ARG A 93 -13.01 -2.63 -0.69
CA ARG A 93 -11.77 -3.13 -0.11
C ARG A 93 -10.97 -3.77 -1.23
N GLU A 94 -9.64 -3.65 -1.19
CA GLU A 94 -8.71 -4.13 -2.23
C GLU A 94 -9.23 -3.80 -3.65
N LEU A 95 -9.74 -2.55 -3.81
CA LEU A 95 -10.30 -2.09 -5.07
C LEU A 95 -9.22 -2.00 -6.14
N HIS A 96 -9.34 -2.85 -7.17
CA HIS A 96 -8.47 -2.75 -8.34
C HIS A 96 -8.88 -1.56 -9.20
N LEU A 97 -7.97 -0.62 -9.36
CA LEU A 97 -8.10 0.51 -10.27
C LEU A 97 -7.08 0.35 -11.40
N GLU A 98 -7.54 0.56 -12.62
CA GLU A 98 -6.70 0.45 -13.81
C GLU A 98 -7.13 1.44 -14.89
N ARG A 99 -6.16 1.94 -15.66
CA ARG A 99 -6.42 2.83 -16.80
C ARG A 99 -5.19 3.01 -17.68
N ASP A 100 -5.42 3.13 -18.98
CA ASP A 100 -4.45 3.69 -19.90
C ASP A 100 -4.35 5.21 -19.70
N ILE A 101 -3.15 5.71 -19.46
CA ILE A 101 -2.87 7.16 -19.39
C ILE A 101 -2.26 7.71 -20.68
N SER A 102 -1.82 6.83 -21.56
CA SER A 102 -1.47 7.05 -22.96
C SER A 102 -1.60 5.72 -23.71
N ASP A 103 -1.36 5.72 -25.02
CA ASP A 103 -1.42 4.50 -25.87
C ASP A 103 -0.40 3.43 -25.44
N GLU A 104 0.65 3.82 -24.72
CA GLU A 104 1.78 2.95 -24.35
C GLU A 104 1.92 2.75 -22.83
N ILE A 105 1.17 3.52 -22.01
CA ILE A 105 1.32 3.51 -20.56
C ILE A 105 0.01 3.11 -19.90
N TYR A 106 -0.01 1.89 -19.36
CA TYR A 106 -1.07 1.36 -18.56
C TYR A 106 -0.72 1.44 -17.08
N LEU A 107 -1.61 2.03 -16.28
CA LEU A 107 -1.48 2.10 -14.82
C LEU A 107 -2.52 1.20 -14.16
N HIS A 108 -2.10 0.51 -13.13
CA HIS A 108 -3.01 -0.22 -12.25
C HIS A 108 -2.51 -0.21 -10.80
N GLY A 109 -3.41 -0.51 -9.88
CA GLY A 109 -3.09 -0.65 -8.46
C GLY A 109 -4.29 -1.05 -7.64
N TYR A 110 -4.05 -1.42 -6.40
CA TYR A 110 -5.07 -1.84 -5.44
C TYR A 110 -5.16 -0.80 -4.33
N VAL A 111 -6.39 -0.37 -4.06
CA VAL A 111 -6.70 0.56 -2.97
C VAL A 111 -7.16 -0.27 -1.79
N ASP A 112 -6.45 -0.22 -0.66
CA ASP A 112 -6.77 -1.02 0.52
C ASP A 112 -8.23 -0.82 0.96
N ARG A 113 -8.67 0.45 1.01
CA ARG A 113 -10.05 0.80 1.33
C ARG A 113 -10.49 2.08 0.65
N LEU A 114 -11.72 2.09 0.12
CA LEU A 114 -12.39 3.26 -0.41
C LEU A 114 -13.77 3.38 0.25
N ASP A 115 -14.03 4.54 0.81
CA ASP A 115 -15.28 4.87 1.48
C ASP A 115 -16.01 5.96 0.69
N ILE A 116 -17.31 5.78 0.47
CA ILE A 116 -18.18 6.78 -0.15
C ILE A 116 -19.23 7.19 0.89
N ALA A 117 -19.21 8.46 1.26
CA ALA A 117 -20.20 9.02 2.17
C ALA A 117 -21.59 9.09 1.51
N LEU A 118 -22.64 9.17 2.29
CA LEU A 118 -24.02 9.34 1.77
C LEU A 118 -24.17 10.62 0.92
N THR A 119 -23.32 11.60 1.13
CA THR A 119 -23.21 12.85 0.34
C THR A 119 -22.46 12.69 -0.97
N GLY A 120 -21.86 11.50 -1.23
CA GLY A 120 -21.09 11.20 -2.44
C GLY A 120 -19.58 11.54 -2.32
N GLU A 121 -19.12 12.06 -1.19
CA GLU A 121 -17.70 12.36 -0.98
C GLU A 121 -16.89 11.07 -0.82
N VAL A 122 -15.75 11.01 -1.51
CA VAL A 122 -14.90 9.82 -1.57
C VAL A 122 -13.66 10.00 -0.70
N ARG A 123 -13.37 8.99 0.13
CA ARG A 123 -12.13 8.86 0.90
C ARG A 123 -11.36 7.63 0.41
N ILE A 124 -10.08 7.83 0.09
CA ILE A 124 -9.14 6.74 -0.23
C ILE A 124 -8.22 6.53 0.99
N VAL A 125 -8.13 5.30 1.44
CA VAL A 125 -7.35 4.90 2.62
C VAL A 125 -6.34 3.84 2.23
N ASP A 126 -5.12 3.96 2.77
CA ASP A 126 -4.06 2.97 2.63
C ASP A 126 -3.40 2.76 4.00
N TYR A 127 -3.21 1.50 4.38
CA TYR A 127 -2.63 1.11 5.64
C TYR A 127 -1.12 0.92 5.53
N LYS A 128 -0.38 1.41 6.48
CA LYS A 128 1.08 1.25 6.57
C LYS A 128 1.44 0.65 7.91
N THR A 129 2.03 -0.54 7.92
CA THR A 129 2.49 -1.22 9.15
C THR A 129 3.78 -0.64 9.72
N GLY A 130 4.51 0.17 8.93
CA GLY A 130 5.66 0.95 9.37
C GLY A 130 5.28 2.21 10.14
N LYS A 131 6.32 2.99 10.49
CA LYS A 131 6.17 4.32 11.11
C LYS A 131 5.93 5.40 10.08
N SER A 132 5.24 6.46 10.49
CA SER A 132 4.98 7.64 9.67
C SER A 132 6.27 8.34 9.26
N PRO A 133 6.29 9.03 8.10
CA PRO A 133 7.44 9.83 7.70
C PRO A 133 7.68 10.98 8.69
N LYS A 134 8.92 11.45 8.73
CA LYS A 134 9.25 12.67 9.49
C LYS A 134 8.49 13.87 8.90
N PRO A 135 8.16 14.89 9.72
CA PRO A 135 7.56 16.12 9.24
C PRO A 135 8.31 16.69 8.02
N GLY A 136 7.56 17.08 6.99
CA GLY A 136 8.11 17.58 5.72
C GLY A 136 8.38 16.50 4.65
N TRP A 137 8.18 15.22 4.96
CA TRP A 137 8.35 14.11 4.00
C TRP A 137 7.02 13.45 3.61
N GLU A 138 5.90 13.97 4.10
CA GLU A 138 4.55 13.42 3.89
C GLU A 138 4.16 13.43 2.40
N GLU A 139 4.57 14.46 1.66
CA GLU A 139 4.28 14.60 0.24
C GLU A 139 4.72 13.40 -0.60
N LYS A 140 5.91 12.87 -0.28
CA LYS A 140 6.43 11.68 -0.95
C LYS A 140 5.60 10.43 -0.60
N ALA A 141 5.18 10.30 0.65
CA ALA A 141 4.35 9.18 1.09
C ALA A 141 2.95 9.22 0.45
N LEU A 142 2.38 10.42 0.27
CA LEU A 142 1.07 10.62 -0.33
C LEU A 142 1.07 10.44 -1.87
N PHE A 143 2.21 10.29 -2.51
CA PHE A 143 2.27 10.17 -3.98
C PHE A 143 1.48 8.95 -4.48
N GLN A 144 1.60 7.80 -3.82
CA GLN A 144 0.84 6.59 -4.14
C GLN A 144 -0.68 6.85 -4.10
N LEU A 145 -1.16 7.50 -3.03
CA LEU A 145 -2.58 7.82 -2.91
C LEU A 145 -3.05 8.82 -3.95
N ARG A 146 -2.18 9.74 -4.40
CA ARG A 146 -2.51 10.64 -5.53
C ARG A 146 -2.64 9.88 -6.85
N VAL A 147 -1.86 8.81 -7.05
CA VAL A 147 -2.03 7.92 -8.22
C VAL A 147 -3.39 7.23 -8.15
N TYR A 148 -3.77 6.67 -7.01
CA TYR A 148 -5.09 6.05 -6.83
C TYR A 148 -6.23 7.06 -7.01
N ALA A 149 -6.08 8.27 -6.46
CA ALA A 149 -7.05 9.35 -6.64
C ALA A 149 -7.19 9.78 -8.11
N LEU A 150 -6.09 9.83 -8.85
CA LEU A 150 -6.09 10.10 -10.29
C LEU A 150 -6.84 9.03 -11.06
N LEU A 151 -6.52 7.74 -10.81
CA LEU A 151 -7.20 6.61 -11.47
C LEU A 151 -8.69 6.62 -11.18
N TYR A 152 -9.07 6.78 -9.91
CA TYR A 152 -10.48 6.85 -9.52
C TYR A 152 -11.19 8.04 -10.18
N TRP A 153 -10.61 9.23 -10.11
CA TRP A 153 -11.17 10.42 -10.75
C TRP A 153 -11.35 10.27 -12.25
N ARG A 154 -10.38 9.65 -12.93
CA ARG A 154 -10.45 9.43 -14.38
C ARG A 154 -11.48 8.36 -14.76
N ASN A 155 -11.72 7.38 -13.91
CA ASN A 155 -12.68 6.31 -14.16
C ASN A 155 -14.11 6.76 -13.84
N GLU A 156 -14.31 7.39 -12.68
CA GLU A 156 -15.64 7.68 -12.13
C GLU A 156 -16.07 9.14 -12.33
N GLY A 157 -15.16 10.03 -12.74
CA GLY A 157 -15.45 11.46 -12.87
C GLY A 157 -15.56 12.20 -11.53
N VAL A 158 -15.38 11.51 -10.39
CA VAL A 158 -15.52 12.06 -9.04
C VAL A 158 -14.14 12.29 -8.44
N LEU A 159 -13.83 13.54 -8.07
CA LEU A 159 -12.59 13.87 -7.38
C LEU A 159 -12.66 13.41 -5.92
N PRO A 160 -11.76 12.52 -5.46
CA PRO A 160 -11.73 12.13 -4.05
C PRO A 160 -11.53 13.34 -3.13
N ARG A 161 -12.31 13.39 -2.06
CA ARG A 161 -12.28 14.50 -1.10
C ARG A 161 -11.13 14.36 -0.12
N LEU A 162 -10.76 13.12 0.23
CA LEU A 162 -9.77 12.85 1.28
C LEU A 162 -8.89 11.66 0.90
N LEU A 163 -7.57 11.85 1.04
CA LEU A 163 -6.56 10.79 1.00
C LEU A 163 -6.02 10.59 2.41
N GLN A 164 -5.93 9.35 2.86
CA GLN A 164 -5.58 9.04 4.24
C GLN A 164 -4.60 7.85 4.30
N LEU A 165 -3.38 8.11 4.79
CA LEU A 165 -2.42 7.07 5.19
C LEU A 165 -2.56 6.81 6.67
N ILE A 166 -2.82 5.56 7.05
CA ILE A 166 -2.94 5.14 8.44
C ILE A 166 -1.70 4.34 8.81
N TYR A 167 -0.80 4.96 9.59
CA TYR A 167 0.43 4.35 10.06
C TYR A 167 0.19 3.61 11.36
N LEU A 168 0.17 2.28 11.29
CA LEU A 168 -0.08 1.41 12.44
C LEU A 168 1.15 1.27 13.33
N GLY A 169 2.36 1.47 12.79
CA GLY A 169 3.61 1.32 13.54
C GLY A 169 3.87 2.41 14.60
N ASP A 170 3.18 3.55 14.51
CA ASP A 170 3.29 4.67 15.48
C ASP A 170 1.95 5.39 15.73
N SER A 171 0.84 4.75 15.36
CA SER A 171 -0.53 5.25 15.57
C SER A 171 -0.74 6.67 15.03
N ARG A 172 -0.33 6.94 13.79
CA ARG A 172 -0.46 8.25 13.16
C ARG A 172 -1.26 8.20 11.87
N ILE A 173 -1.98 9.28 11.60
CA ILE A 173 -2.70 9.46 10.34
C ILE A 173 -2.12 10.66 9.60
N VAL A 174 -1.77 10.47 8.34
CA VAL A 174 -1.41 11.54 7.40
C VAL A 174 -2.56 11.72 6.43
N LYS A 175 -3.03 12.96 6.28
CA LYS A 175 -4.18 13.30 5.44
C LYS A 175 -3.81 14.32 4.38
N SER A 176 -4.48 14.26 3.23
CA SER A 176 -4.40 15.26 2.18
C SER A 176 -5.76 15.39 1.48
N GLU A 177 -6.10 16.61 1.09
CA GLU A 177 -7.27 16.91 0.25
C GLU A 177 -6.76 17.22 -1.15
N PRO A 178 -6.85 16.29 -2.11
CA PRO A 178 -6.35 16.51 -3.44
C PRO A 178 -7.22 17.51 -4.21
N ASN A 179 -6.62 18.18 -5.17
CA ASN A 179 -7.34 19.00 -6.12
C ASN A 179 -6.97 18.61 -7.56
N GLU A 180 -7.76 19.08 -8.54
CA GLU A 180 -7.53 18.76 -9.95
C GLU A 180 -6.12 19.12 -10.44
N ALA A 181 -5.59 20.26 -10.02
CA ALA A 181 -4.27 20.72 -10.47
C ALA A 181 -3.17 19.75 -9.98
N GLN A 182 -3.27 19.29 -8.73
CA GLN A 182 -2.35 18.31 -8.19
C GLN A 182 -2.45 16.96 -8.92
N LEU A 183 -3.66 16.47 -9.21
CA LEU A 183 -3.84 15.18 -9.91
C LEU A 183 -3.38 15.28 -11.37
N LYS A 184 -3.63 16.39 -12.06
CA LYS A 184 -3.08 16.67 -13.42
C LYS A 184 -1.54 16.73 -13.40
N SER A 185 -0.94 17.29 -12.35
CA SER A 185 0.51 17.30 -12.18
C SER A 185 1.05 15.86 -11.93
N THR A 186 0.34 15.06 -11.13
CA THR A 186 0.67 13.64 -10.91
C THR A 186 0.62 12.86 -12.22
N GLU A 187 -0.43 13.06 -13.05
CA GLU A 187 -0.55 12.43 -14.37
C GLU A 187 0.64 12.77 -15.28
N LYS A 188 1.04 14.05 -15.31
CA LYS A 188 2.21 14.50 -16.09
C LYS A 188 3.50 13.83 -15.62
N ILE A 189 3.70 13.70 -14.30
CA ILE A 189 4.86 13.01 -13.72
C ILE A 189 4.86 11.53 -14.15
N LEU A 190 3.72 10.85 -14.09
CA LEU A 190 3.60 9.45 -14.48
C LEU A 190 3.87 9.24 -15.98
N LYS A 191 3.36 10.13 -16.84
CA LYS A 191 3.67 10.10 -18.29
C LYS A 191 5.16 10.25 -18.53
N ASN A 192 5.81 11.25 -17.91
CA ASN A 192 7.26 11.44 -18.07
C ASN A 192 8.06 10.21 -17.62
N ILE A 193 7.67 9.58 -16.48
CA ILE A 193 8.33 8.35 -16.01
C ILE A 193 8.11 7.20 -17.01
N GLY A 194 6.91 7.08 -17.56
CA GLY A 194 6.61 6.09 -18.60
C GLY A 194 7.47 6.29 -19.84
N ASP A 195 7.56 7.52 -20.36
CA ASP A 195 8.39 7.86 -21.52
C ASP A 195 9.88 7.56 -21.27
N GLU A 196 10.40 7.86 -20.07
CA GLU A 196 11.76 7.50 -19.66
C GLU A 196 11.97 5.98 -19.66
N ILE A 197 11.01 5.20 -19.15
CA ILE A 197 11.07 3.73 -19.14
C ILE A 197 11.03 3.18 -20.57
N LEU A 198 10.14 3.68 -21.43
CA LEU A 198 10.05 3.25 -22.83
C LEU A 198 11.35 3.54 -23.59
N THR A 199 11.90 4.74 -23.43
CA THR A 199 13.20 5.10 -24.00
C THR A 199 14.33 4.17 -23.53
N ALA A 200 14.36 3.85 -22.22
CA ALA A 200 15.35 2.94 -21.67
C ALA A 200 15.19 1.51 -22.23
N LEU A 201 13.95 1.05 -22.44
CA LEU A 201 13.67 -0.26 -23.06
C LEU A 201 14.11 -0.30 -24.52
N GLU A 202 13.91 0.77 -25.29
CA GLU A 202 14.32 0.86 -26.68
C GLU A 202 15.83 0.93 -26.86
N THR A 203 16.51 1.70 -26.00
CA THR A 203 17.95 1.94 -26.09
C THR A 203 18.80 0.89 -25.38
N GLY A 204 18.20 0.14 -24.44
CA GLY A 204 18.92 -0.74 -23.51
C GLY A 204 19.72 0.01 -22.45
N ASP A 205 19.59 1.35 -22.35
CA ASP A 205 20.30 2.17 -21.37
C ASP A 205 19.48 2.36 -20.10
N PHE A 206 19.90 1.69 -19.02
CA PHE A 206 19.30 1.77 -17.70
C PHE A 206 20.31 2.40 -16.71
N PRO A 207 20.39 3.73 -16.66
CA PRO A 207 21.38 4.40 -15.81
C PRO A 207 21.15 4.11 -14.33
N THR A 208 22.23 3.68 -13.65
CA THR A 208 22.19 3.38 -12.24
C THR A 208 22.28 4.66 -11.39
N LYS A 209 21.53 4.70 -10.28
CA LYS A 209 21.55 5.83 -9.34
C LYS A 209 21.88 5.37 -7.94
N LYS A 210 23.12 5.62 -7.49
CA LYS A 210 23.53 5.31 -6.12
C LYS A 210 22.75 6.16 -5.11
N SER A 211 22.29 5.52 -4.04
CA SER A 211 21.60 6.18 -2.93
C SER A 211 21.85 5.43 -1.62
N ARG A 212 21.41 5.98 -0.49
CA ARG A 212 21.43 5.26 0.80
C ARG A 212 20.67 3.94 0.79
N LEU A 213 19.68 3.79 -0.08
CA LEU A 213 18.93 2.53 -0.22
C LEU A 213 19.80 1.39 -0.75
N CYS A 214 20.92 1.68 -1.40
CA CYS A 214 21.87 0.67 -1.86
C CYS A 214 22.51 -0.12 -0.70
N ASP A 215 22.55 0.42 0.52
CA ASP A 215 23.11 -0.27 1.68
C ASP A 215 22.25 -1.46 2.13
N TRP A 216 20.96 -1.43 1.81
CA TRP A 216 20.00 -2.49 2.09
C TRP A 216 19.50 -3.21 0.83
N CYS A 217 20.11 -2.91 -0.34
CA CYS A 217 19.67 -3.50 -1.59
C CYS A 217 20.14 -4.95 -1.72
N PHE A 218 19.21 -5.87 -1.86
CA PHE A 218 19.51 -7.29 -2.07
C PHE A 218 20.35 -7.54 -3.33
N PHE A 219 20.18 -6.70 -4.35
CA PHE A 219 20.85 -6.85 -5.65
C PHE A 219 22.21 -6.12 -5.71
N LYS A 220 22.76 -5.63 -4.61
CA LYS A 220 24.00 -4.86 -4.58
C LYS A 220 25.18 -5.58 -5.23
N ALA A 221 25.28 -6.91 -5.03
CA ALA A 221 26.37 -7.73 -5.54
C ALA A 221 26.39 -7.88 -7.07
N ILE A 222 25.24 -7.74 -7.72
CA ILE A 222 25.10 -7.86 -9.19
C ILE A 222 24.82 -6.51 -9.86
N CYS A 223 24.73 -5.42 -9.08
CA CYS A 223 24.35 -4.12 -9.58
C CYS A 223 25.55 -3.42 -10.26
N PRO A 224 25.42 -2.97 -11.53
CA PRO A 224 26.49 -2.26 -12.25
C PRO A 224 27.01 -0.99 -11.54
N ALA A 225 26.22 -0.42 -10.63
CA ALA A 225 26.65 0.72 -9.84
C ALA A 225 27.72 0.38 -8.79
N HIS A 226 27.94 -0.91 -8.49
CA HIS A 226 28.84 -1.40 -7.44
C HIS A 226 29.89 -2.37 -7.95
N ASN A 227 29.84 -2.71 -9.25
CA ASN A 227 30.80 -3.55 -9.96
C ASN A 227 31.58 -2.72 -10.98
#